data_91d81f8be1f987bdbf2f9b02fa772cf6
#
_entry.id   91d81f8be1f987bdbf2f9b02fa772cf6
#
_cell.length_a   1.000
_cell.length_b   1.000
_cell.length_c   1.000
_cell.angle_alpha   90.00
_cell.angle_beta   90.00
_cell.angle_gamma   90.00
#
_symmetry.space_group_name_H-M   'P 1'
#
loop_
_entity.id
_entity.type
_entity.pdbx_description
1 polymer ?
#
loop_
_entity_poly.entity_id
_entity_poly.type
_entity_poly.pdbx_seq_one_letter_code
_entity_poly.pdbx_strand_id
1 'polypeptide(L)'
;MRMEGKIGLVTAAGSGIGRAGAIRFAKEGASVGVVDIDADAVGAVVAEIKAGGGKALAITADLSKDEDSRRIVHNTVSHFNGLDFVWNHVGHPGPAVVEGLDMRDWNQAVDLNLRTVFITAETALPELRARGGGSLLFTASSSGLAGSIFSPVYSMAKFGVVGLVKAMAKRYAKENIRINAVCPGPIDTPMLRVFVARPDQQSTQGMDKEE
;
A
#
# COMPACT_ATOMS: atom_id res chain seq x y z
N MET A 1 8.39 4.26 -23.13
CA MET A 1 7.94 3.74 -21.81
C MET A 1 6.96 4.74 -21.20
N ARG A 2 5.85 4.26 -20.63
CA ARG A 2 4.77 5.14 -20.13
C ARG A 2 5.12 5.93 -18.88
N MET A 3 6.13 5.50 -18.13
CA MET A 3 6.56 6.10 -16.87
C MET A 3 7.99 6.63 -16.93
N GLU A 4 8.49 6.91 -18.14
CA GLU A 4 9.86 7.41 -18.35
C GLU A 4 10.10 8.69 -17.54
N GLY A 5 11.20 8.69 -16.76
CA GLY A 5 11.59 9.81 -15.92
C GLY A 5 10.70 10.07 -14.71
N LYS A 6 9.68 9.23 -14.44
CA LYS A 6 8.83 9.35 -13.26
C LYS A 6 9.50 8.72 -12.05
N ILE A 7 9.28 9.33 -10.91
CA ILE A 7 9.80 8.89 -9.62
C ILE A 7 8.63 8.58 -8.70
N GLY A 8 8.66 7.42 -8.05
CA GLY A 8 7.62 7.08 -7.10
C GLY A 8 8.01 6.00 -6.11
N LEU A 9 7.08 5.68 -5.23
CA LEU A 9 7.25 4.59 -4.27
C LEU A 9 6.01 3.68 -4.24
N VAL A 10 6.26 2.41 -3.88
CA VAL A 10 5.24 1.38 -3.69
C VAL A 10 5.45 0.74 -2.33
N THR A 11 4.40 0.74 -1.49
CA THR A 11 4.43 0.08 -0.18
C THR A 11 3.93 -1.36 -0.26
N ALA A 12 4.33 -2.21 0.71
CA ALA A 12 4.11 -3.65 0.68
C ALA A 12 4.56 -4.27 -0.66
N ALA A 13 5.74 -3.87 -1.10
CA ALA A 13 6.27 -4.20 -2.42
C ALA A 13 7.23 -5.40 -2.42
N GLY A 14 7.41 -6.09 -1.30
CA GLY A 14 8.21 -7.30 -1.19
C GLY A 14 7.52 -8.52 -1.82
N SER A 15 6.18 -8.53 -1.89
CA SER A 15 5.41 -9.69 -2.38
C SER A 15 4.15 -9.29 -3.14
N GLY A 16 3.46 -10.27 -3.70
CA GLY A 16 2.12 -10.15 -4.27
C GLY A 16 1.93 -9.01 -5.27
N ILE A 17 0.83 -8.30 -5.14
CA ILE A 17 0.43 -7.21 -6.04
C ILE A 17 1.42 -6.04 -5.98
N GLY A 18 1.92 -5.69 -4.78
CA GLY A 18 2.87 -4.59 -4.61
C GLY A 18 4.18 -4.85 -5.35
N ARG A 19 4.74 -6.07 -5.21
CA ARG A 19 5.92 -6.51 -5.96
C ARG A 19 5.70 -6.43 -7.47
N ALA A 20 4.61 -7.01 -7.96
CA ALA A 20 4.29 -7.00 -9.39
C ALA A 20 4.18 -5.57 -9.93
N GLY A 21 3.56 -4.67 -9.16
CA GLY A 21 3.43 -3.27 -9.51
C GLY A 21 4.75 -2.51 -9.51
N ALA A 22 5.60 -2.69 -8.50
CA ALA A 22 6.91 -2.05 -8.43
C ALA A 22 7.78 -2.45 -9.64
N ILE A 23 7.83 -3.75 -9.95
CA ILE A 23 8.55 -4.25 -11.13
C ILE A 23 7.95 -3.67 -12.42
N ARG A 24 6.62 -3.62 -12.52
CA ARG A 24 5.96 -3.08 -13.72
C ARG A 24 6.24 -1.59 -13.90
N PHE A 25 6.16 -0.77 -12.86
CA PHE A 25 6.50 0.65 -12.95
C PHE A 25 7.94 0.87 -13.40
N ALA A 26 8.88 0.10 -12.85
CA ALA A 26 10.27 0.16 -13.25
C ALA A 26 10.48 -0.25 -14.73
N LYS A 27 9.81 -1.31 -15.21
CA LYS A 27 9.81 -1.71 -16.63
C LYS A 27 9.23 -0.64 -17.56
N GLU A 28 8.36 0.21 -17.06
CA GLU A 28 7.80 1.35 -17.79
C GLU A 28 8.66 2.62 -17.69
N GLY A 29 9.85 2.54 -17.06
CA GLY A 29 10.84 3.62 -17.01
C GLY A 29 10.83 4.46 -15.72
N ALA A 30 10.05 4.09 -14.71
CA ALA A 30 10.06 4.79 -13.44
C ALA A 30 11.29 4.44 -12.59
N SER A 31 11.73 5.40 -11.75
CA SER A 31 12.57 5.14 -10.59
C SER A 31 11.68 4.84 -9.38
N VAL A 32 11.86 3.68 -8.72
CA VAL A 32 10.91 3.17 -7.75
C VAL A 32 11.52 2.95 -6.37
N GLY A 33 10.97 3.59 -5.34
CA GLY A 33 11.16 3.19 -3.94
C GLY A 33 10.34 1.93 -3.67
N VAL A 34 11.00 0.83 -3.34
CA VAL A 34 10.41 -0.47 -3.01
C VAL A 34 10.39 -0.58 -1.49
N VAL A 35 9.19 -0.58 -0.90
CA VAL A 35 8.99 -0.50 0.56
C VAL A 35 8.31 -1.76 1.07
N ASP A 36 8.90 -2.40 2.06
CA ASP A 36 8.28 -3.50 2.83
C ASP A 36 8.91 -3.57 4.22
N ILE A 37 8.31 -4.34 5.12
CA ILE A 37 8.87 -4.66 6.43
C ILE A 37 9.95 -5.75 6.32
N ASP A 38 9.87 -6.60 5.31
CA ASP A 38 10.81 -7.68 5.02
C ASP A 38 11.98 -7.16 4.17
N ALA A 39 13.14 -7.00 4.80
CA ALA A 39 14.35 -6.49 4.17
C ALA A 39 14.85 -7.39 3.03
N ASP A 40 14.77 -8.71 3.18
CA ASP A 40 15.24 -9.67 2.19
C ASP A 40 14.34 -9.66 0.95
N ALA A 41 13.02 -9.63 1.16
CA ALA A 41 12.05 -9.50 0.08
C ALA A 41 12.23 -8.18 -0.70
N VAL A 42 12.44 -7.06 0.00
CA VAL A 42 12.75 -5.76 -0.64
C VAL A 42 14.04 -5.85 -1.45
N GLY A 43 15.09 -6.45 -0.86
CA GLY A 43 16.38 -6.64 -1.53
C GLY A 43 16.26 -7.44 -2.82
N ALA A 44 15.50 -8.53 -2.78
CA ALA A 44 15.26 -9.39 -3.95
C ALA A 44 14.51 -8.64 -5.08
N VAL A 45 13.47 -7.87 -4.74
CA VAL A 45 12.73 -7.09 -5.73
C VAL A 45 13.60 -6.00 -6.37
N VAL A 46 14.39 -5.30 -5.56
CA VAL A 46 15.33 -4.27 -6.06
C VAL A 46 16.38 -4.88 -6.97
N ALA A 47 16.91 -6.05 -6.61
CA ALA A 47 17.87 -6.77 -7.46
C ALA A 47 17.26 -7.16 -8.81
N GLU A 48 16.02 -7.67 -8.83
CA GLU A 48 15.30 -8.01 -10.06
C GLU A 48 15.06 -6.77 -10.94
N ILE A 49 14.63 -5.66 -10.35
CA ILE A 49 14.44 -4.41 -11.10
C ILE A 49 15.75 -3.93 -11.72
N LYS A 50 16.85 -3.94 -10.96
CA LYS A 50 18.17 -3.51 -11.45
C LYS A 50 18.72 -4.44 -12.52
N ALA A 51 18.55 -5.75 -12.38
CA ALA A 51 18.93 -6.73 -13.39
C ALA A 51 18.19 -6.51 -14.72
N GLY A 52 16.93 -6.02 -14.65
CA GLY A 52 16.16 -5.60 -15.83
C GLY A 52 16.51 -4.20 -16.37
N GLY A 53 17.57 -3.56 -15.88
CA GLY A 53 18.01 -2.21 -16.28
C GLY A 53 17.20 -1.07 -15.65
N GLY A 54 16.28 -1.35 -14.73
CA GLY A 54 15.48 -0.36 -14.02
C GLY A 54 16.22 0.30 -12.85
N LYS A 55 15.60 1.34 -12.29
CA LYS A 55 16.11 2.07 -11.11
C LYS A 55 15.22 1.79 -9.91
N ALA A 56 15.81 1.31 -8.81
CA ALA A 56 15.07 1.04 -7.58
C ALA A 56 15.90 1.33 -6.33
N LEU A 57 15.22 1.78 -5.27
CA LEU A 57 15.74 2.00 -3.93
C LEU A 57 15.06 1.03 -2.96
N ALA A 58 15.83 0.28 -2.19
CA ALA A 58 15.33 -0.57 -1.12
C ALA A 58 15.03 0.28 0.13
N ILE A 59 13.84 0.16 0.69
CA ILE A 59 13.43 0.85 1.91
C ILE A 59 12.73 -0.14 2.84
N THR A 60 13.42 -0.58 3.88
CA THR A 60 12.78 -1.40 4.93
C THR A 60 12.09 -0.48 5.93
N ALA A 61 10.79 -0.71 6.17
CA ALA A 61 9.98 0.15 7.03
C ALA A 61 8.80 -0.62 7.66
N ASP A 62 8.54 -0.36 8.94
CA ASP A 62 7.35 -0.80 9.65
C ASP A 62 6.27 0.29 9.57
N LEU A 63 5.34 0.14 8.64
CA LEU A 63 4.32 1.15 8.36
C LEU A 63 3.19 1.21 9.41
N SER A 64 3.26 0.43 10.49
CA SER A 64 2.45 0.67 11.69
C SER A 64 2.95 1.89 12.48
N LYS A 65 4.17 2.39 12.17
CA LYS A 65 4.80 3.54 12.80
C LYS A 65 4.68 4.79 11.92
N ASP A 66 4.21 5.87 12.52
CA ASP A 66 4.05 7.17 11.83
C ASP A 66 5.35 7.69 11.23
N GLU A 67 6.45 7.55 12.00
CA GLU A 67 7.78 7.99 11.58
C GLU A 67 8.25 7.26 10.31
N ASP A 68 8.05 5.95 10.25
CA ASP A 68 8.39 5.14 9.08
C ASP A 68 7.52 5.50 7.88
N SER A 69 6.23 5.74 8.08
CA SER A 69 5.31 6.19 7.02
C SER A 69 5.72 7.55 6.42
N ARG A 70 6.35 8.44 7.19
CA ARG A 70 6.94 9.70 6.69
C ARG A 70 8.30 9.46 6.03
N ARG A 71 9.14 8.66 6.68
CA ARG A 71 10.52 8.39 6.25
C ARG A 71 10.60 7.77 4.86
N ILE A 72 9.67 6.89 4.48
CA ILE A 72 9.66 6.28 3.14
C ILE A 72 9.52 7.32 2.02
N VAL A 73 8.73 8.36 2.23
CA VAL A 73 8.58 9.47 1.29
C VAL A 73 9.87 10.27 1.21
N HIS A 74 10.40 10.70 2.36
CA HIS A 74 11.63 11.50 2.42
C HIS A 74 12.83 10.76 1.82
N ASN A 75 12.98 9.45 2.10
CA ASN A 75 14.06 8.65 1.53
C ASN A 75 13.96 8.55 0.00
N THR A 76 12.74 8.39 -0.53
CA THR A 76 12.52 8.34 -1.98
C THR A 76 12.86 9.67 -2.63
N VAL A 77 12.38 10.78 -2.06
CA VAL A 77 12.66 12.13 -2.53
C VAL A 77 14.15 12.46 -2.50
N SER A 78 14.82 12.18 -1.38
CA SER A 78 16.25 12.44 -1.22
C SER A 78 17.10 11.64 -2.20
N HIS A 79 16.75 10.38 -2.46
CA HIS A 79 17.51 9.50 -3.33
C HIS A 79 17.36 9.83 -4.81
N PHE A 80 16.12 10.12 -5.25
CA PHE A 80 15.81 10.33 -6.67
C PHE A 80 15.60 11.79 -7.06
N ASN A 81 15.68 12.71 -6.09
CA ASN A 81 15.46 14.14 -6.28
C ASN A 81 14.04 14.49 -6.77
N GLY A 82 13.03 13.92 -6.13
CA GLY A 82 11.63 14.25 -6.38
C GLY A 82 10.66 13.10 -6.17
N LEU A 83 9.36 13.39 -6.41
CA LEU A 83 8.28 12.41 -6.29
C LEU A 83 7.16 12.77 -7.28
N ASP A 84 6.81 11.85 -8.16
CA ASP A 84 5.71 12.01 -9.14
C ASP A 84 4.50 11.15 -8.79
N PHE A 85 4.71 10.02 -8.08
CA PHE A 85 3.61 9.15 -7.65
C PHE A 85 3.90 8.37 -6.37
N VAL A 86 2.83 8.02 -5.68
CA VAL A 86 2.85 7.07 -4.55
C VAL A 86 1.78 6.02 -4.81
N TRP A 87 2.13 4.74 -4.67
CA TRP A 87 1.17 3.68 -4.52
C TRP A 87 1.23 3.12 -3.11
N ASN A 88 0.31 3.59 -2.27
CA ASN A 88 0.13 3.04 -0.93
C ASN A 88 -0.72 1.76 -1.03
N HIS A 89 -0.03 0.63 -0.94
CA HIS A 89 -0.61 -0.72 -1.13
C HIS A 89 -0.64 -1.51 0.18
N VAL A 90 0.08 -1.10 1.20
CA VAL A 90 0.12 -1.81 2.48
C VAL A 90 -1.28 -2.06 3.04
N GLY A 91 -1.44 -3.20 3.70
CA GLY A 91 -2.66 -3.57 4.38
C GLY A 91 -2.47 -4.79 5.26
N HIS A 92 -3.45 -5.05 6.11
CA HIS A 92 -3.49 -6.17 7.02
C HIS A 92 -4.92 -6.74 7.05
N PRO A 93 -5.12 -8.06 7.06
CA PRO A 93 -6.47 -8.67 7.04
C PRO A 93 -7.38 -8.21 8.18
N GLY A 94 -6.77 -7.85 9.32
CA GLY A 94 -7.49 -7.52 10.54
C GLY A 94 -8.20 -8.73 11.15
N PRO A 95 -8.82 -8.55 12.32
CA PRO A 95 -9.61 -9.60 12.96
C PRO A 95 -10.96 -9.82 12.23
N ALA A 96 -11.48 -11.05 12.33
CA ALA A 96 -12.79 -11.41 11.81
C ALA A 96 -13.91 -11.10 12.81
N VAL A 97 -13.59 -11.15 14.11
CA VAL A 97 -14.55 -10.96 15.20
C VAL A 97 -14.84 -9.49 15.46
N VAL A 98 -16.02 -9.22 16.03
CA VAL A 98 -16.40 -7.91 16.55
C VAL A 98 -16.53 -7.98 18.07
N GLU A 99 -17.28 -8.96 18.56
CA GLU A 99 -17.48 -9.16 19.99
C GLU A 99 -16.21 -9.74 20.62
N GLY A 100 -15.77 -9.13 21.73
CA GLY A 100 -14.55 -9.56 22.44
C GLY A 100 -13.24 -9.25 21.71
N LEU A 101 -13.26 -8.40 20.67
CA LEU A 101 -12.07 -7.99 19.94
C LEU A 101 -11.03 -7.34 20.87
N ASP A 102 -9.79 -7.81 20.79
CA ASP A 102 -8.67 -7.13 21.43
C ASP A 102 -8.36 -5.80 20.70
N MET A 103 -8.33 -4.71 21.46
CA MET A 103 -8.05 -3.38 20.89
C MET A 103 -6.64 -3.23 20.33
N ARG A 104 -5.71 -4.13 20.66
CA ARG A 104 -4.38 -4.18 20.00
C ARG A 104 -4.52 -4.62 18.55
N ASP A 105 -5.35 -5.64 18.28
CA ASP A 105 -5.61 -6.12 16.92
C ASP A 105 -6.40 -5.08 16.11
N TRP A 106 -7.35 -4.38 16.77
CA TRP A 106 -8.02 -3.24 16.18
C TRP A 106 -7.03 -2.15 15.77
N ASN A 107 -6.15 -1.73 16.68
CA ASN A 107 -5.16 -0.68 16.40
C ASN A 107 -4.25 -1.08 15.23
N GLN A 108 -3.71 -2.30 15.25
CA GLN A 108 -2.87 -2.80 14.15
C GLN A 108 -3.62 -2.77 12.80
N ALA A 109 -4.87 -3.20 12.79
CA ALA A 109 -5.68 -3.19 11.57
C ALA A 109 -5.95 -1.77 11.07
N VAL A 110 -6.26 -0.84 11.96
CA VAL A 110 -6.49 0.58 11.63
C VAL A 110 -5.18 1.25 11.19
N ASP A 111 -4.09 1.03 11.91
CA ASP A 111 -2.80 1.63 11.62
C ASP A 111 -2.29 1.22 10.23
N LEU A 112 -2.34 -0.08 9.88
CA LEU A 112 -1.85 -0.58 8.61
C LEU A 112 -2.80 -0.38 7.41
N ASN A 113 -4.11 -0.25 7.64
CA ASN A 113 -5.07 -0.09 6.54
C ASN A 113 -5.55 1.35 6.32
N LEU A 114 -5.44 2.23 7.32
CA LEU A 114 -6.02 3.57 7.24
C LEU A 114 -5.06 4.67 7.69
N ARG A 115 -4.43 4.54 8.87
CA ARG A 115 -3.56 5.58 9.41
C ARG A 115 -2.33 5.83 8.52
N THR A 116 -1.62 4.77 8.12
CA THR A 116 -0.47 4.88 7.22
C THR A 116 -0.85 5.48 5.86
N VAL A 117 -2.06 5.20 5.36
CA VAL A 117 -2.59 5.79 4.12
C VAL A 117 -2.66 7.32 4.22
N PHE A 118 -3.18 7.82 5.34
CA PHE A 118 -3.29 9.25 5.59
C PHE A 118 -1.91 9.91 5.75
N ILE A 119 -1.03 9.34 6.58
CA ILE A 119 0.30 9.90 6.86
C ILE A 119 1.17 9.93 5.60
N THR A 120 1.18 8.83 4.83
CA THR A 120 1.93 8.79 3.56
C THR A 120 1.41 9.83 2.57
N ALA A 121 0.09 10.02 2.48
CA ALA A 121 -0.51 11.03 1.61
C ALA A 121 -0.16 12.45 2.06
N GLU A 122 -0.31 12.73 3.36
CA GLU A 122 0.01 14.05 3.95
C GLU A 122 1.45 14.43 3.68
N THR A 123 2.38 13.49 3.84
CA THR A 123 3.81 13.71 3.60
C THR A 123 4.15 13.83 2.11
N ALA A 124 3.44 13.11 1.23
CA ALA A 124 3.71 13.14 -0.21
C ALA A 124 3.14 14.39 -0.92
N LEU A 125 2.07 14.98 -0.41
CA LEU A 125 1.40 16.11 -1.07
C LEU A 125 2.30 17.32 -1.34
N PRO A 126 3.14 17.81 -0.40
CA PRO A 126 4.09 18.89 -0.67
C PRO A 126 5.08 18.54 -1.79
N GLU A 127 5.57 17.31 -1.81
CA GLU A 127 6.55 16.84 -2.79
C GLU A 127 5.95 16.74 -4.21
N LEU A 128 4.72 16.22 -4.31
CA LEU A 128 3.98 16.21 -5.57
C LEU A 128 3.70 17.62 -6.07
N ARG A 129 3.33 18.54 -5.17
CA ARG A 129 3.12 19.95 -5.50
C ARG A 129 4.39 20.60 -6.03
N ALA A 130 5.54 20.33 -5.42
CA ALA A 130 6.84 20.84 -5.87
C ALA A 130 7.21 20.34 -7.28
N ARG A 131 6.67 19.20 -7.71
CA ARG A 131 6.81 18.65 -9.07
C ARG A 131 5.79 19.19 -10.08
N GLY A 132 4.89 20.09 -9.65
CA GLY A 132 3.81 20.61 -10.48
C GLY A 132 2.58 19.70 -10.61
N GLY A 133 2.46 18.73 -9.72
CA GLY A 133 1.38 17.75 -9.67
C GLY A 133 1.89 16.31 -9.63
N GLY A 134 0.97 15.35 -9.64
CA GLY A 134 1.35 13.93 -9.57
C GLY A 134 0.17 12.99 -9.33
N SER A 135 0.46 11.82 -8.76
CA SER A 135 -0.58 10.82 -8.52
C SER A 135 -0.41 10.10 -7.19
N LEU A 136 -1.49 10.05 -6.42
CA LEU A 136 -1.64 9.15 -5.28
C LEU A 136 -2.58 8.01 -5.68
N LEU A 137 -2.11 6.78 -5.55
CA LEU A 137 -2.88 5.56 -5.75
C LEU A 137 -2.96 4.81 -4.42
N PHE A 138 -4.15 4.40 -4.03
CA PHE A 138 -4.38 3.65 -2.81
C PHE A 138 -5.00 2.30 -3.14
N THR A 139 -4.62 1.28 -2.37
CA THR A 139 -5.31 -0.01 -2.44
C THR A 139 -6.37 -0.09 -1.36
N ALA A 140 -7.62 0.04 -1.79
CA ALA A 140 -8.78 -0.29 -0.99
C ALA A 140 -9.07 -1.81 -1.10
N SER A 141 -10.31 -2.19 -1.31
CA SER A 141 -10.77 -3.58 -1.52
C SER A 141 -12.19 -3.56 -2.03
N SER A 142 -12.65 -4.65 -2.63
CA SER A 142 -14.09 -4.92 -2.80
C SER A 142 -14.84 -4.86 -1.46
N SER A 143 -14.18 -5.25 -0.35
CA SER A 143 -14.71 -5.09 1.01
C SER A 143 -14.87 -3.63 1.45
N GLY A 144 -14.25 -2.67 0.78
CA GLY A 144 -14.44 -1.23 0.98
C GLY A 144 -15.56 -0.63 0.13
N LEU A 145 -16.24 -1.45 -0.68
CA LEU A 145 -17.39 -1.05 -1.51
C LEU A 145 -18.69 -1.70 -1.05
N ALA A 146 -18.64 -2.99 -0.70
CA ALA A 146 -19.83 -3.78 -0.33
C ALA A 146 -19.81 -4.28 1.12
N GLY A 147 -18.65 -4.19 1.80
CA GLY A 147 -18.43 -4.86 3.09
C GLY A 147 -18.17 -6.35 2.94
N SER A 148 -17.64 -6.96 4.00
CA SER A 148 -17.40 -8.40 4.06
C SER A 148 -17.84 -8.93 5.41
N ILE A 149 -18.64 -9.99 5.42
CA ILE A 149 -19.06 -10.68 6.64
C ILE A 149 -17.87 -11.32 7.39
N PHE A 150 -16.78 -11.60 6.66
CA PHE A 150 -15.58 -12.25 7.20
C PHE A 150 -14.57 -11.28 7.80
N SER A 151 -14.76 -9.96 7.65
CA SER A 151 -13.78 -8.96 8.08
C SER A 151 -14.39 -7.57 8.28
N PRO A 152 -15.22 -7.40 9.32
CA PRO A 152 -15.88 -6.13 9.59
C PRO A 152 -14.90 -4.97 9.80
N VAL A 153 -13.83 -5.17 10.58
CA VAL A 153 -12.82 -4.15 10.88
C VAL A 153 -12.03 -3.76 9.61
N TYR A 154 -11.64 -4.75 8.82
CA TYR A 154 -10.98 -4.50 7.53
C TYR A 154 -11.90 -3.74 6.57
N SER A 155 -13.17 -4.15 6.47
CA SER A 155 -14.16 -3.46 5.65
C SER A 155 -14.30 -2.01 6.06
N MET A 156 -14.48 -1.73 7.34
CA MET A 156 -14.54 -0.37 7.88
C MET A 156 -13.33 0.47 7.43
N ALA A 157 -12.11 -0.06 7.60
CA ALA A 157 -10.90 0.65 7.21
C ALA A 157 -10.84 0.89 5.70
N LYS A 158 -11.20 -0.09 4.87
CA LYS A 158 -11.19 0.05 3.40
C LYS A 158 -12.30 0.95 2.86
N PHE A 159 -13.48 1.03 3.52
CA PHE A 159 -14.46 2.10 3.27
C PHE A 159 -13.89 3.47 3.62
N GLY A 160 -13.14 3.58 4.73
CA GLY A 160 -12.42 4.81 5.13
C GLY A 160 -11.45 5.27 4.04
N VAL A 161 -10.68 4.36 3.45
CA VAL A 161 -9.78 4.66 2.31
C VAL A 161 -10.58 5.20 1.12
N VAL A 162 -11.68 4.56 0.74
CA VAL A 162 -12.51 5.01 -0.37
C VAL A 162 -13.08 6.41 -0.11
N GLY A 163 -13.55 6.66 1.13
CA GLY A 163 -14.04 7.97 1.54
C GLY A 163 -12.95 9.05 1.46
N LEU A 164 -11.77 8.75 2.01
CA LEU A 164 -10.62 9.64 1.98
C LEU A 164 -10.21 9.99 0.54
N VAL A 165 -10.10 8.99 -0.33
CA VAL A 165 -9.74 9.16 -1.74
C VAL A 165 -10.73 10.09 -2.45
N LYS A 166 -12.04 9.88 -2.27
CA LYS A 166 -13.07 10.75 -2.87
C LYS A 166 -12.97 12.20 -2.41
N ALA A 167 -12.70 12.42 -1.12
CA ALA A 167 -12.55 13.75 -0.54
C ALA A 167 -11.28 14.44 -1.03
N MET A 168 -10.14 13.74 -0.97
CA MET A 168 -8.84 14.27 -1.38
C MET A 168 -8.79 14.54 -2.90
N ALA A 169 -9.37 13.67 -3.74
CA ALA A 169 -9.42 13.87 -5.18
C ALA A 169 -10.08 15.22 -5.55
N LYS A 170 -11.19 15.54 -4.88
CA LYS A 170 -11.88 16.85 -5.08
C LYS A 170 -11.04 18.02 -4.57
N ARG A 171 -10.40 17.87 -3.41
CA ARG A 171 -9.64 18.93 -2.75
C ARG A 171 -8.40 19.33 -3.55
N TYR A 172 -7.65 18.34 -4.08
CA TYR A 172 -6.34 18.54 -4.70
C TYR A 172 -6.36 18.56 -6.24
N ALA A 173 -7.54 18.47 -6.86
CA ALA A 173 -7.68 18.49 -8.33
C ALA A 173 -7.06 19.74 -8.98
N LYS A 174 -7.23 20.90 -8.36
CA LYS A 174 -6.68 22.18 -8.86
C LYS A 174 -5.16 22.27 -8.76
N GLU A 175 -4.54 21.40 -8.00
CA GLU A 175 -3.09 21.32 -7.83
C GLU A 175 -2.46 20.28 -8.80
N ASN A 176 -3.22 19.81 -9.79
CA ASN A 176 -2.81 18.77 -10.73
C ASN A 176 -2.39 17.45 -10.03
N ILE A 177 -2.96 17.16 -8.86
CA ILE A 177 -2.72 15.90 -8.12
C ILE A 177 -3.92 15.00 -8.31
N ARG A 178 -3.71 13.89 -9.02
CA ARG A 178 -4.74 12.87 -9.22
C ARG A 178 -4.71 11.87 -8.07
N ILE A 179 -5.86 11.56 -7.50
CA ILE A 179 -5.98 10.67 -6.34
C ILE A 179 -7.04 9.62 -6.64
N ASN A 180 -6.64 8.35 -6.63
CA ASN A 180 -7.49 7.23 -7.00
C ASN A 180 -7.30 6.04 -6.06
N ALA A 181 -8.26 5.12 -6.07
CA ALA A 181 -8.15 3.83 -5.41
C ALA A 181 -8.37 2.69 -6.42
N VAL A 182 -7.63 1.61 -6.23
CA VAL A 182 -7.97 0.29 -6.77
C VAL A 182 -8.65 -0.52 -5.68
N CYS A 183 -9.67 -1.28 -6.06
CA CYS A 183 -10.47 -2.09 -5.12
C CYS A 183 -10.43 -3.56 -5.57
N PRO A 184 -9.34 -4.29 -5.32
CA PRO A 184 -9.23 -5.68 -5.73
C PRO A 184 -10.27 -6.57 -5.04
N GLY A 185 -10.71 -7.60 -5.74
CA GLY A 185 -11.34 -8.78 -5.16
C GLY A 185 -10.27 -9.76 -4.63
N PRO A 186 -10.62 -11.03 -4.43
CA PRO A 186 -9.66 -12.07 -4.07
C PRO A 186 -8.61 -12.23 -5.18
N ILE A 187 -7.33 -12.08 -4.80
CA ILE A 187 -6.18 -12.26 -5.70
C ILE A 187 -5.24 -13.24 -5.02
N ASP A 188 -4.79 -14.25 -5.74
CA ASP A 188 -3.85 -15.24 -5.22
C ASP A 188 -2.52 -14.60 -4.85
N THR A 189 -2.34 -14.39 -3.57
CA THR A 189 -1.18 -13.74 -2.94
C THR A 189 -1.00 -14.29 -1.53
N PRO A 190 0.18 -14.10 -0.91
CA PRO A 190 0.38 -14.49 0.48
C PRO A 190 -0.67 -13.91 1.44
N MET A 191 -1.16 -12.69 1.20
CA MET A 191 -2.21 -12.07 2.01
C MET A 191 -3.53 -12.83 1.93
N LEU A 192 -3.94 -13.33 0.76
CA LEU A 192 -5.18 -14.08 0.63
C LEU A 192 -5.17 -15.34 1.51
N ARG A 193 -4.05 -16.05 1.52
CA ARG A 193 -3.87 -17.26 2.35
C ARG A 193 -4.03 -16.94 3.85
N VAL A 194 -3.42 -15.84 4.31
CA VAL A 194 -3.61 -15.38 5.70
C VAL A 194 -5.06 -14.94 5.94
N PHE A 195 -5.70 -14.32 4.96
CA PHE A 195 -7.08 -13.84 5.09
C PHE A 195 -8.10 -14.98 5.17
N VAL A 196 -7.86 -16.09 4.47
CA VAL A 196 -8.75 -17.26 4.45
C VAL A 196 -8.49 -18.17 5.67
N ALA A 197 -7.24 -18.46 6.00
CA ALA A 197 -6.86 -19.38 7.07
C ALA A 197 -6.67 -18.71 8.45
N ARG A 198 -7.59 -17.80 8.84
CA ARG A 198 -7.50 -17.11 10.12
C ARG A 198 -8.00 -17.97 11.29
N PRO A 199 -7.29 -17.96 12.45
CA PRO A 199 -7.70 -18.76 13.62
C PRO A 199 -9.07 -18.36 14.20
N ASP A 200 -9.45 -17.09 14.03
CA ASP A 200 -10.70 -16.49 14.52
C ASP A 200 -11.89 -16.68 13.55
N GLN A 201 -11.70 -17.39 12.45
CA GLN A 201 -12.72 -17.66 11.44
C GLN A 201 -13.12 -19.15 11.45
N GLN A 202 -14.24 -19.47 12.08
CA GLN A 202 -14.71 -20.87 12.23
C GLN A 202 -14.86 -21.63 10.91
N SER A 203 -15.27 -20.97 9.82
CA SER A 203 -15.47 -21.58 8.51
C SER A 203 -14.18 -22.04 7.82
N THR A 204 -13.02 -21.56 8.28
CA THR A 204 -11.71 -21.90 7.73
C THR A 204 -10.78 -22.52 8.77
N GLN A 205 -11.30 -22.83 9.95
CA GLN A 205 -10.53 -23.43 11.03
C GLN A 205 -10.04 -24.83 10.61
N GLY A 206 -8.73 -24.99 10.53
CA GLY A 206 -8.10 -26.24 10.09
C GLY A 206 -7.78 -26.33 8.60
N MET A 207 -8.10 -25.32 7.80
CA MET A 207 -7.60 -25.24 6.42
C MET A 207 -6.11 -24.95 6.40
N ASP A 208 -5.37 -25.67 5.56
CA ASP A 208 -3.98 -25.34 5.31
C ASP A 208 -3.91 -24.01 4.54
N LYS A 209 -2.90 -23.20 4.86
CA LYS A 209 -2.66 -21.92 4.17
C LYS A 209 -2.34 -22.10 2.67
N GLU A 210 -2.12 -23.31 2.24
CA GLU A 210 -1.82 -23.66 0.84
C GLU A 210 -3.03 -24.22 0.07
N GLU A 211 -4.14 -24.56 0.77
CA GLU A 211 -5.43 -24.91 0.16
C GLU A 211 -6.32 -23.68 -0.04
#